data_48433293c4a748d3691c44734c3dd52f
#
_entry.id   48433293c4a748d3691c44734c3dd52f
#
_cell.length_a   1.000
_cell.length_b   1.000
_cell.length_c   1.000
_cell.angle_alpha   90.00
_cell.angle_beta   90.00
_cell.angle_gamma   90.00
#
_symmetry.space_group_name_H-M   'P 1'
#
loop_
_entity.id
_entity.type
_entity.pdbx_description
1 polymer ?
#
loop_
_entity_poly.entity_id
_entity_poly.type
_entity_poly.pdbx_seq_one_letter_code
_entity_poly.pdbx_strand_id
1 'polypeptide(L)'
;MRASRGRAVVLALTTTLIASTDASAHRTEDYLQAARIGIEPDSVLITLDLTPGIDVAESFITALDHDGDRSLSTEEQRGYAGQVVSALKVETDEWPLRPRVVSWSFPELSAFRRGEGTIRLTIQAALPGASAGAHRLLFRNAHLAGHSAYLANAVVPESARVAVTAQRRDGEQSELTIEYTVRADSTGATLARVLSRLAAAFSLP
;
A
#
# COMPACT_ATOMS: atom_id res chain seq x y z
N MET A 1 12.18 82.66 -4.45
CA MET A 1 11.43 81.77 -5.33
C MET A 1 12.21 80.43 -5.44
N ARG A 2 11.79 79.35 -4.76
CA ARG A 2 12.42 78.03 -4.83
C ARG A 2 11.36 77.06 -5.40
N ALA A 3 11.60 76.52 -6.58
CA ALA A 3 10.78 75.55 -7.23
C ALA A 3 11.03 74.14 -6.64
N SER A 4 9.98 73.51 -6.09
CA SER A 4 10.01 72.16 -5.61
C SER A 4 9.80 71.22 -6.81
N ARG A 5 10.79 70.32 -7.04
CA ARG A 5 10.66 69.20 -8.02
C ARG A 5 10.11 67.99 -7.34
N GLY A 6 8.82 67.74 -7.58
CA GLY A 6 8.17 66.49 -7.19
C GLY A 6 8.73 65.32 -8.01
N ARG A 7 9.26 64.30 -7.33
CA ARG A 7 9.62 63.01 -7.93
C ARG A 7 8.37 62.11 -7.90
N ALA A 8 7.84 61.83 -9.09
CA ALA A 8 6.82 60.78 -9.24
C ALA A 8 7.51 59.39 -9.14
N VAL A 9 7.10 58.62 -8.14
CA VAL A 9 7.48 57.20 -8.02
C VAL A 9 6.45 56.41 -8.81
N VAL A 10 6.89 55.82 -9.93
CA VAL A 10 6.08 54.88 -10.70
C VAL A 10 6.22 53.51 -10.05
N LEU A 11 5.17 53.03 -9.39
CA LEU A 11 5.08 51.68 -8.82
C LEU A 11 4.73 50.72 -9.94
N ALA A 12 5.70 49.98 -10.46
CA ALA A 12 5.47 48.92 -11.44
C ALA A 12 4.90 47.69 -10.72
N LEU A 13 3.59 47.43 -10.93
CA LEU A 13 2.90 46.24 -10.45
C LEU A 13 3.26 45.06 -11.36
N THR A 14 4.22 44.24 -10.97
CA THR A 14 4.56 42.99 -11.65
C THR A 14 3.49 41.95 -11.31
N THR A 15 2.57 41.71 -12.22
CA THR A 15 1.59 40.65 -12.17
C THR A 15 2.32 39.32 -12.43
N THR A 16 2.61 38.56 -11.37
CA THR A 16 3.16 37.20 -11.49
C THR A 16 2.01 36.31 -11.97
N LEU A 17 2.03 35.90 -13.24
CA LEU A 17 1.18 34.84 -13.76
C LEU A 17 1.63 33.54 -13.05
N ILE A 18 0.87 33.13 -12.04
CA ILE A 18 0.97 31.78 -11.48
C ILE A 18 0.37 30.86 -12.54
N ALA A 19 1.25 30.21 -13.31
CA ALA A 19 0.85 29.09 -14.13
C ALA A 19 0.29 28.01 -13.17
N SER A 20 -1.02 27.88 -13.13
CA SER A 20 -1.68 26.74 -12.50
C SER A 20 -1.19 25.53 -13.29
N THR A 21 -0.24 24.77 -12.74
CA THR A 21 -0.04 23.38 -13.16
C THR A 21 -1.36 22.72 -12.90
N ASP A 22 -2.03 22.26 -13.96
CA ASP A 22 -3.19 21.40 -13.86
C ASP A 22 -2.82 20.27 -12.90
N ALA A 23 -3.24 20.38 -11.64
CA ALA A 23 -3.34 19.25 -10.77
C ALA A 23 -4.35 18.34 -11.49
N SER A 24 -3.86 17.29 -12.13
CA SER A 24 -4.67 16.28 -12.79
C SER A 24 -5.57 15.69 -11.71
N ALA A 25 -6.71 16.34 -11.51
CA ALA A 25 -7.79 15.86 -10.68
C ALA A 25 -8.15 14.50 -11.30
N HIS A 26 -8.05 13.44 -10.51
CA HIS A 26 -8.39 12.05 -10.76
C HIS A 26 -8.95 11.80 -12.15
N ARG A 27 -8.16 11.17 -13.00
CA ARG A 27 -8.65 10.76 -14.30
C ARG A 27 -9.80 9.81 -14.04
N THR A 28 -11.00 10.22 -14.40
CA THR A 28 -12.21 9.39 -14.33
C THR A 28 -12.08 8.12 -15.16
N GLU A 29 -11.07 8.10 -16.04
CA GLU A 29 -10.66 7.01 -16.93
C GLU A 29 -9.71 6.00 -16.26
N ASP A 30 -9.15 6.31 -15.08
CA ASP A 30 -8.16 5.48 -14.41
C ASP A 30 -8.79 4.54 -13.37
N TYR A 31 -8.07 3.48 -13.07
CA TYR A 31 -8.39 2.52 -12.03
C TYR A 31 -7.56 2.83 -10.78
N LEU A 32 -8.19 3.36 -9.72
CA LEU A 32 -7.48 3.68 -8.49
C LEU A 32 -7.23 2.42 -7.67
N GLN A 33 -5.97 2.17 -7.30
CA GLN A 33 -5.55 1.04 -6.49
C GLN A 33 -4.78 1.52 -5.26
N ALA A 34 -5.41 1.42 -4.09
CA ALA A 34 -4.83 1.87 -2.83
C ALA A 34 -4.45 0.68 -1.94
N ALA A 35 -3.15 0.48 -1.71
CA ALA A 35 -2.60 -0.58 -0.88
C ALA A 35 -2.14 -0.05 0.48
N ARG A 36 -2.57 -0.71 1.56
CA ARG A 36 -2.06 -0.52 2.92
C ARG A 36 -1.37 -1.78 3.37
N ILE A 37 -0.08 -1.68 3.70
CA ILE A 37 0.79 -2.81 4.02
C ILE A 37 1.14 -2.77 5.51
N GLY A 38 0.65 -3.76 6.26
CA GLY A 38 1.01 -4.02 7.64
C GLY A 38 2.05 -5.13 7.74
N ILE A 39 3.07 -4.92 8.56
CA ILE A 39 4.12 -5.93 8.82
C ILE A 39 3.98 -6.37 10.26
N GLU A 40 3.78 -7.66 10.45
CA GLU A 40 3.75 -8.31 11.76
C GLU A 40 4.94 -9.28 11.90
N PRO A 41 5.25 -9.81 13.08
CA PRO A 41 6.43 -10.65 13.26
C PRO A 41 6.49 -11.90 12.40
N ASP A 42 5.34 -12.41 11.94
CA ASP A 42 5.19 -13.68 11.22
C ASP A 42 4.38 -13.55 9.93
N SER A 43 3.90 -12.35 9.61
CA SER A 43 3.04 -12.13 8.45
C SER A 43 3.11 -10.69 7.90
N VAL A 44 2.79 -10.58 6.63
CA VAL A 44 2.50 -9.31 5.96
C VAL A 44 1.02 -9.31 5.62
N LEU A 45 0.29 -8.29 6.07
CA LEU A 45 -1.11 -8.07 5.77
C LEU A 45 -1.23 -6.91 4.77
N ILE A 46 -1.91 -7.13 3.66
CA ILE A 46 -2.15 -6.12 2.64
C ILE A 46 -3.65 -5.93 2.50
N THR A 47 -4.13 -4.71 2.75
CA THR A 47 -5.49 -4.32 2.36
C THR A 47 -5.37 -3.54 1.06
N LEU A 48 -6.00 -4.05 0.00
CA LEU A 48 -5.99 -3.44 -1.33
C LEU A 48 -7.41 -3.01 -1.69
N ASP A 49 -7.62 -1.72 -1.83
CA ASP A 49 -8.85 -1.11 -2.30
C ASP A 49 -8.72 -0.79 -3.79
N LEU A 50 -9.66 -1.24 -4.59
CA LEU A 50 -9.69 -1.18 -6.04
C LEU A 50 -10.97 -0.44 -6.46
N THR A 51 -10.81 0.75 -7.04
CA THR A 51 -11.95 1.61 -7.42
C THR A 51 -11.81 1.99 -8.91
N PRO A 52 -12.62 1.39 -9.80
CA PRO A 52 -12.65 1.80 -11.20
C PRO A 52 -13.24 3.20 -11.32
N GLY A 53 -12.67 4.02 -12.20
CA GLY A 53 -13.26 5.29 -12.58
C GLY A 53 -14.61 5.10 -13.26
N ILE A 54 -15.44 6.13 -13.25
CA ILE A 54 -16.81 6.06 -13.81
C ILE A 54 -16.80 5.77 -15.32
N ASP A 55 -15.81 6.31 -16.05
CA ASP A 55 -15.73 6.17 -17.50
C ASP A 55 -15.30 4.77 -17.96
N VAL A 56 -14.63 4.01 -17.08
CA VAL A 56 -14.22 2.62 -17.34
C VAL A 56 -15.14 1.59 -16.68
N ALA A 57 -16.16 2.04 -15.93
CA ALA A 57 -17.01 1.16 -15.13
C ALA A 57 -17.71 0.06 -15.95
N GLU A 58 -18.25 0.38 -17.13
CA GLU A 58 -18.95 -0.62 -17.94
C GLU A 58 -18.00 -1.67 -18.53
N SER A 59 -16.81 -1.26 -19.01
CA SER A 59 -15.81 -2.22 -19.49
C SER A 59 -15.30 -3.09 -18.35
N PHE A 60 -15.15 -2.51 -17.18
CA PHE A 60 -14.77 -3.22 -15.97
C PHE A 60 -15.82 -4.23 -15.53
N ILE A 61 -17.10 -3.85 -15.51
CA ILE A 61 -18.23 -4.73 -15.20
C ILE A 61 -18.25 -5.92 -16.18
N THR A 62 -18.12 -5.65 -17.48
CA THR A 62 -18.09 -6.69 -18.50
C THR A 62 -16.93 -7.67 -18.32
N ALA A 63 -15.80 -7.20 -17.79
CA ALA A 63 -14.65 -8.06 -17.48
C ALA A 63 -14.83 -8.87 -16.19
N LEU A 64 -15.72 -8.46 -15.28
CA LEU A 64 -16.04 -9.17 -14.05
C LEU A 64 -17.18 -10.19 -14.22
N ASP A 65 -18.29 -9.74 -14.80
CA ASP A 65 -19.51 -10.50 -15.03
C ASP A 65 -19.34 -11.30 -16.34
N HIS A 66 -18.77 -12.51 -16.21
CA HIS A 66 -18.37 -13.32 -17.38
C HIS A 66 -19.56 -13.99 -18.07
N ASP A 67 -20.61 -14.32 -17.33
CA ASP A 67 -21.81 -14.96 -17.86
C ASP A 67 -22.90 -13.95 -18.26
N GLY A 68 -22.72 -12.68 -17.93
CA GLY A 68 -23.58 -11.57 -18.31
C GLY A 68 -24.93 -11.55 -17.59
N ASP A 69 -25.02 -12.22 -16.45
CA ASP A 69 -26.27 -12.34 -15.66
C ASP A 69 -26.58 -11.07 -14.85
N ARG A 70 -25.68 -10.09 -14.86
CA ARG A 70 -25.73 -8.80 -14.11
C ARG A 70 -25.60 -8.96 -12.61
N SER A 71 -24.96 -10.00 -12.18
CA SER A 71 -24.65 -10.29 -10.79
C SER A 71 -23.17 -10.72 -10.71
N LEU A 72 -22.56 -10.60 -9.54
CA LEU A 72 -21.21 -11.12 -9.33
C LEU A 72 -21.30 -12.38 -8.46
N SER A 73 -21.19 -13.53 -9.11
CA SER A 73 -21.09 -14.81 -8.43
C SER A 73 -19.84 -14.88 -7.55
N THR A 74 -19.85 -15.74 -6.53
CA THR A 74 -18.65 -15.95 -5.70
C THR A 74 -17.46 -16.46 -6.51
N GLU A 75 -17.71 -17.15 -7.63
CA GLU A 75 -16.68 -17.69 -8.50
C GLU A 75 -15.99 -16.59 -9.29
N GLU A 76 -16.75 -15.67 -9.86
CA GLU A 76 -16.22 -14.48 -10.55
C GLU A 76 -15.43 -13.57 -9.60
N GLN A 77 -15.97 -13.31 -8.41
CA GLN A 77 -15.27 -12.56 -7.37
C GLN A 77 -13.93 -13.23 -7.00
N ARG A 78 -13.91 -14.55 -6.82
CA ARG A 78 -12.69 -15.30 -6.52
C ARG A 78 -11.71 -15.29 -7.68
N GLY A 79 -12.20 -15.48 -8.90
CA GLY A 79 -11.39 -15.43 -10.12
C GLY A 79 -10.67 -14.08 -10.25
N TYR A 80 -11.41 -12.99 -10.12
CA TYR A 80 -10.84 -11.65 -10.19
C TYR A 80 -9.84 -11.38 -9.04
N ALA A 81 -10.18 -11.74 -7.81
CA ALA A 81 -9.27 -11.59 -6.67
C ALA A 81 -7.96 -12.39 -6.89
N GLY A 82 -8.05 -13.57 -7.50
CA GLY A 82 -6.88 -14.37 -7.90
C GLY A 82 -6.02 -13.69 -8.96
N GLN A 83 -6.63 -13.07 -9.98
CA GLN A 83 -5.91 -12.29 -10.99
C GLN A 83 -5.15 -11.11 -10.35
N VAL A 84 -5.80 -10.36 -9.48
CA VAL A 84 -5.15 -9.26 -8.75
C VAL A 84 -3.93 -9.76 -7.99
N VAL A 85 -4.08 -10.81 -7.16
CA VAL A 85 -2.97 -11.33 -6.35
C VAL A 85 -1.83 -11.87 -7.21
N SER A 86 -2.12 -12.45 -8.38
CA SER A 86 -1.08 -12.94 -9.30
C SER A 86 -0.20 -11.83 -9.86
N ALA A 87 -0.70 -10.60 -9.87
CA ALA A 87 0.02 -9.40 -10.31
C ALA A 87 0.79 -8.69 -9.18
N LEU A 88 0.67 -9.17 -7.94
CA LEU A 88 1.42 -8.63 -6.81
C LEU A 88 2.76 -9.34 -6.65
N LYS A 89 3.79 -8.56 -6.35
CA LYS A 89 5.09 -9.05 -5.89
C LYS A 89 5.32 -8.58 -4.46
N VAL A 90 5.65 -9.51 -3.58
CA VAL A 90 5.99 -9.23 -2.18
C VAL A 90 7.26 -10.00 -1.85
N GLU A 91 8.29 -9.31 -1.38
CA GLU A 91 9.58 -9.90 -1.03
C GLU A 91 10.08 -9.33 0.30
N THR A 92 10.74 -10.15 1.10
CA THR A 92 11.47 -9.70 2.29
C THR A 92 12.93 -10.11 2.19
N ASP A 93 13.84 -9.18 2.39
CA ASP A 93 15.30 -9.42 2.30
C ASP A 93 15.69 -10.21 1.04
N GLU A 94 15.02 -9.86 -0.10
CA GLU A 94 15.18 -10.51 -1.41
C GLU A 94 14.57 -11.92 -1.54
N TRP A 95 13.89 -12.43 -0.50
CA TRP A 95 13.15 -13.69 -0.56
C TRP A 95 11.69 -13.45 -0.95
N PRO A 96 11.17 -14.11 -1.99
CA PRO A 96 9.80 -13.95 -2.41
C PRO A 96 8.84 -14.56 -1.38
N LEU A 97 7.81 -13.80 -1.04
CA LEU A 97 6.67 -14.26 -0.26
C LEU A 97 5.54 -14.73 -1.20
N ARG A 98 4.63 -15.52 -0.66
CA ARG A 98 3.45 -16.01 -1.39
C ARG A 98 2.19 -15.38 -0.85
N PRO A 99 1.75 -14.23 -1.41
CA PRO A 99 0.52 -13.60 -1.00
C PRO A 99 -0.68 -14.46 -1.40
N ARG A 100 -1.70 -14.50 -0.54
CA ARG A 100 -2.98 -15.18 -0.78
C ARG A 100 -4.12 -14.32 -0.27
N VAL A 101 -5.24 -14.34 -0.96
CA VAL A 101 -6.46 -13.69 -0.50
C VAL A 101 -7.00 -14.42 0.72
N VAL A 102 -7.32 -13.69 1.79
CA VAL A 102 -7.95 -14.21 2.99
C VAL A 102 -9.40 -13.76 3.12
N SER A 103 -9.75 -12.61 2.57
CA SER A 103 -11.14 -12.15 2.44
C SER A 103 -11.28 -11.15 1.32
N TRP A 104 -12.51 -10.95 0.85
CA TRP A 104 -12.84 -9.92 -0.13
C TRP A 104 -14.24 -9.36 0.11
N SER A 105 -14.48 -8.18 -0.43
CA SER A 105 -15.78 -7.54 -0.47
C SER A 105 -15.94 -6.88 -1.83
N PHE A 106 -17.01 -7.22 -2.53
CA PHE A 106 -17.39 -6.62 -3.80
C PHE A 106 -18.70 -5.84 -3.62
N PRO A 107 -18.81 -4.62 -4.15
CA PRO A 107 -20.05 -3.89 -4.16
C PRO A 107 -20.99 -4.43 -5.25
N GLU A 108 -22.25 -3.98 -5.21
CA GLU A 108 -23.21 -4.18 -6.29
C GLU A 108 -22.70 -3.53 -7.59
N LEU A 109 -22.95 -4.14 -8.75
CA LEU A 109 -22.54 -3.61 -10.07
C LEU A 109 -23.04 -2.18 -10.32
N SER A 110 -24.20 -1.83 -9.79
CA SER A 110 -24.76 -0.49 -9.85
C SER A 110 -23.89 0.58 -9.17
N ALA A 111 -23.12 0.20 -8.14
CA ALA A 111 -22.23 1.12 -7.44
C ALA A 111 -21.05 1.54 -8.31
N PHE A 112 -20.50 0.61 -9.12
CA PHE A 112 -19.45 0.96 -10.09
C PHE A 112 -19.93 1.99 -11.11
N ARG A 113 -21.16 1.84 -11.64
CA ARG A 113 -21.77 2.80 -12.57
C ARG A 113 -21.92 4.20 -12.00
N ARG A 114 -22.06 4.31 -10.69
CA ARG A 114 -22.13 5.61 -10.00
C ARG A 114 -20.78 6.15 -9.56
N GLY A 115 -19.66 5.42 -9.81
CA GLY A 115 -18.34 5.78 -9.34
C GLY A 115 -18.15 5.60 -7.82
N GLU A 116 -19.02 4.82 -7.17
CA GLU A 116 -19.03 4.57 -5.71
C GLU A 116 -18.50 3.16 -5.38
N GLY A 117 -18.27 2.33 -6.41
CA GLY A 117 -17.89 0.93 -6.24
C GLY A 117 -16.41 0.77 -5.90
N THR A 118 -16.12 0.20 -4.73
CA THR A 118 -14.76 -0.18 -4.32
C THR A 118 -14.71 -1.64 -3.94
N ILE A 119 -13.89 -2.42 -4.63
CA ILE A 119 -13.55 -3.78 -4.23
C ILE A 119 -12.49 -3.70 -3.15
N ARG A 120 -12.68 -4.42 -2.06
CA ARG A 120 -11.65 -4.57 -1.03
C ARG A 120 -11.15 -5.99 -0.96
N LEU A 121 -9.85 -6.18 -1.08
CA LEU A 121 -9.18 -7.44 -0.88
C LEU A 121 -8.32 -7.36 0.38
N THR A 122 -8.45 -8.37 1.24
CA THR A 122 -7.49 -8.60 2.34
C THR A 122 -6.60 -9.77 1.93
N ILE A 123 -5.31 -9.51 1.88
CA ILE A 123 -4.30 -10.41 1.37
C ILE A 123 -3.26 -10.62 2.47
N GLN A 124 -2.86 -11.86 2.69
CA GLN A 124 -1.83 -12.21 3.67
C GLN A 124 -0.71 -12.99 3.00
N ALA A 125 0.53 -12.69 3.40
CA ALA A 125 1.69 -13.51 3.10
C ALA A 125 2.37 -13.91 4.41
N ALA A 126 2.71 -15.20 4.56
CA ALA A 126 3.49 -15.65 5.69
C ALA A 126 4.90 -15.07 5.61
N LEU A 127 5.36 -14.48 6.70
CA LEU A 127 6.73 -14.01 6.85
C LEU A 127 7.49 -15.10 7.61
N PRO A 128 8.49 -15.76 7.00
CA PRO A 128 9.34 -16.70 7.74
C PRO A 128 9.94 -15.94 8.91
N GLY A 129 9.75 -16.44 10.14
CA GLY A 129 10.02 -15.72 11.38
C GLY A 129 11.27 -14.86 11.29
N ALA A 130 11.07 -13.55 11.20
CA ALA A 130 12.16 -12.61 11.02
C ALA A 130 13.06 -12.63 12.26
N SER A 131 14.37 -12.81 12.06
CA SER A 131 15.36 -12.64 13.12
C SER A 131 15.29 -11.22 13.70
N ALA A 132 15.75 -11.05 14.92
CA ALA A 132 15.88 -9.68 15.45
C ALA A 132 16.91 -8.90 14.61
N GLY A 133 16.56 -7.69 14.22
CA GLY A 133 17.42 -6.84 13.40
C GLY A 133 16.66 -5.97 12.41
N ALA A 134 17.39 -5.38 11.47
CA ALA A 134 16.84 -4.58 10.39
C ALA A 134 16.52 -5.46 9.18
N HIS A 135 15.41 -5.18 8.55
CA HIS A 135 14.86 -5.90 7.39
C HIS A 135 14.32 -4.94 6.36
N ARG A 136 14.08 -5.45 5.16
CA ARG A 136 13.48 -4.72 4.06
C ARG A 136 12.36 -5.55 3.43
N LEU A 137 11.20 -4.93 3.22
CA LEU A 137 10.09 -5.48 2.45
C LEU A 137 9.95 -4.69 1.15
N LEU A 138 9.81 -5.40 0.04
CA LEU A 138 9.41 -4.86 -1.25
C LEU A 138 7.97 -5.30 -1.53
N PHE A 139 7.11 -4.34 -1.83
CA PHE A 139 5.77 -4.55 -2.39
C PHE A 139 5.71 -3.92 -3.77
N ARG A 140 5.17 -4.62 -4.76
CA ARG A 140 4.87 -4.09 -6.09
C ARG A 140 3.51 -4.58 -6.56
N ASN A 141 2.74 -3.67 -7.13
CA ASN A 141 1.46 -3.96 -7.76
C ASN A 141 1.56 -3.68 -9.27
N ALA A 142 1.41 -4.72 -10.10
CA ALA A 142 1.42 -4.62 -11.55
C ALA A 142 0.03 -4.91 -12.16
N HIS A 143 -1.04 -4.98 -11.33
CA HIS A 143 -2.38 -5.20 -11.82
C HIS A 143 -2.86 -4.00 -12.65
N LEU A 144 -3.28 -4.24 -13.89
CA LEU A 144 -3.72 -3.22 -14.84
C LEU A 144 -2.70 -2.07 -15.02
N ALA A 145 -1.40 -2.43 -15.14
CA ALA A 145 -0.34 -1.45 -15.39
C ALA A 145 -0.65 -0.63 -16.66
N GLY A 146 -0.43 0.69 -16.59
CA GLY A 146 -0.75 1.62 -17.67
C GLY A 146 -2.19 2.13 -17.69
N HIS A 147 -3.09 1.54 -16.88
CA HIS A 147 -4.49 1.94 -16.73
C HIS A 147 -4.87 2.21 -15.28
N SER A 148 -3.89 2.33 -14.41
CA SER A 148 -4.11 2.47 -12.97
C SER A 148 -3.33 3.63 -12.39
N ALA A 149 -3.95 4.32 -11.44
CA ALA A 149 -3.29 5.17 -10.48
C ALA A 149 -3.06 4.35 -9.19
N TYR A 150 -1.80 4.27 -8.75
CA TYR A 150 -1.44 3.49 -7.57
C TYR A 150 -1.17 4.38 -6.37
N LEU A 151 -1.47 3.86 -5.20
CA LEU A 151 -1.11 4.45 -3.92
C LEU A 151 -0.73 3.33 -2.95
N ALA A 152 0.52 3.28 -2.55
CA ALA A 152 1.01 2.27 -1.60
C ALA A 152 1.58 2.92 -0.34
N ASN A 153 1.15 2.45 0.83
CA ASN A 153 1.59 2.96 2.13
C ASN A 153 1.82 1.82 3.12
N ALA A 154 2.90 1.94 3.91
CA ALA A 154 3.03 1.15 5.12
C ALA A 154 2.11 1.71 6.21
N VAL A 155 1.47 0.83 6.98
CA VAL A 155 0.73 1.19 8.18
C VAL A 155 1.57 0.93 9.43
N VAL A 156 1.21 1.56 10.53
CA VAL A 156 1.86 1.31 11.82
C VAL A 156 1.60 -0.14 12.23
N PRO A 157 2.65 -0.94 12.53
CA PRO A 157 2.49 -2.31 12.99
C PRO A 157 1.66 -2.39 14.29
N GLU A 158 0.84 -3.42 14.43
CA GLU A 158 0.11 -3.67 15.67
C GLU A 158 1.04 -4.23 16.77
N SER A 159 2.01 -5.04 16.36
CA SER A 159 3.00 -5.60 17.27
C SER A 159 4.07 -4.58 17.66
N ALA A 160 4.27 -4.37 18.95
CA ALA A 160 5.38 -3.56 19.49
C ALA A 160 6.78 -4.13 19.16
N ARG A 161 6.84 -5.36 18.63
CA ARG A 161 8.10 -5.99 18.18
C ARG A 161 8.57 -5.48 16.84
N VAL A 162 7.68 -4.93 16.02
CA VAL A 162 7.99 -4.44 14.69
C VAL A 162 7.90 -2.92 14.69
N ALA A 163 8.86 -2.26 14.06
CA ALA A 163 8.84 -0.82 13.86
C ALA A 163 9.25 -0.50 12.41
N VAL A 164 8.38 0.17 11.68
CA VAL A 164 8.70 0.75 10.35
C VAL A 164 9.62 1.94 10.57
N THR A 165 10.77 1.94 9.91
CA THR A 165 11.81 2.98 10.05
C THR A 165 11.86 3.91 8.85
N ALA A 166 11.55 3.42 7.66
CA ALA A 166 11.46 4.22 6.44
C ALA A 166 10.53 3.56 5.41
N GLN A 167 10.04 4.38 4.48
CA GLN A 167 9.33 3.90 3.29
C GLN A 167 9.71 4.76 2.08
N ARG A 168 9.90 4.11 0.94
CA ARG A 168 10.21 4.75 -0.34
C ARG A 168 9.34 4.18 -1.44
N ARG A 169 8.83 5.06 -2.32
CA ARG A 169 7.98 4.72 -3.46
C ARG A 169 8.71 5.02 -4.75
N ASP A 170 8.37 4.29 -5.81
CA ASP A 170 8.70 4.68 -7.17
C ASP A 170 7.87 5.90 -7.62
N GLY A 171 8.17 6.42 -8.82
CA GLY A 171 7.47 7.61 -9.36
C GLY A 171 5.98 7.37 -9.63
N GLU A 172 5.59 6.13 -9.93
CA GLU A 172 4.21 5.72 -10.21
C GLU A 172 3.47 5.24 -8.96
N GLN A 173 4.15 5.14 -7.82
CA GLN A 173 3.64 4.62 -6.56
C GLN A 173 3.14 3.16 -6.64
N SER A 174 3.53 2.45 -7.70
CA SER A 174 3.24 1.03 -7.92
C SER A 174 4.14 0.11 -7.09
N GLU A 175 5.31 0.63 -6.68
CA GLU A 175 6.30 -0.06 -5.87
C GLU A 175 6.55 0.69 -4.55
N LEU A 176 6.58 -0.05 -3.46
CA LEU A 176 6.89 0.46 -2.13
C LEU A 176 7.96 -0.41 -1.48
N THR A 177 9.08 0.22 -1.14
CA THR A 177 10.10 -0.38 -0.26
C THR A 177 9.89 0.10 1.16
N ILE A 178 9.79 -0.82 2.11
CA ILE A 178 9.61 -0.57 3.54
C ILE A 178 10.84 -1.08 4.28
N GLU A 179 11.52 -0.21 5.02
CA GLU A 179 12.55 -0.60 5.98
C GLU A 179 11.89 -0.76 7.35
N TYR A 180 12.19 -1.85 8.03
CA TYR A 180 11.61 -2.12 9.34
C TYR A 180 12.60 -2.86 10.24
N THR A 181 12.38 -2.80 11.55
CA THR A 181 13.17 -3.53 12.54
C THR A 181 12.29 -4.48 13.33
N VAL A 182 12.84 -5.64 13.65
CA VAL A 182 12.20 -6.64 14.52
C VAL A 182 13.00 -6.73 15.82
N ARG A 183 12.31 -6.59 16.95
CA ARG A 183 12.92 -6.79 18.29
C ARG A 183 12.92 -8.27 18.66
N ALA A 184 13.97 -8.71 19.37
CA ALA A 184 14.03 -10.05 19.93
C ALA A 184 12.88 -10.31 20.90
N ASP A 185 12.40 -11.55 20.94
CA ASP A 185 11.44 -11.97 21.97
C ASP A 185 12.07 -11.88 23.36
N SER A 186 11.51 -11.05 24.23
CA SER A 186 11.93 -10.95 25.62
C SER A 186 11.75 -12.28 26.39
N THR A 187 10.81 -13.10 25.96
CA THR A 187 10.54 -14.43 26.55
C THR A 187 11.69 -15.41 26.29
N GLY A 188 12.24 -15.45 25.08
CA GLY A 188 13.40 -16.30 24.75
C GLY A 188 14.67 -15.86 25.48
N ALA A 189 14.90 -14.55 25.61
CA ALA A 189 16.03 -14.01 26.35
C ALA A 189 15.94 -14.31 27.87
N THR A 190 14.72 -14.34 28.43
CA THR A 190 14.49 -14.69 29.83
C THR A 190 14.73 -16.18 30.08
N LEU A 191 14.23 -17.06 29.19
CA LEU A 191 14.50 -18.51 29.29
C LEU A 191 15.99 -18.84 29.15
N ALA A 192 16.69 -18.25 28.19
CA ALA A 192 18.13 -18.41 28.01
C ALA A 192 18.92 -17.94 29.24
N ARG A 193 18.53 -16.83 29.87
CA ARG A 193 19.12 -16.35 31.12
C ARG A 193 18.85 -17.26 32.31
N VAL A 194 17.63 -17.83 32.39
CA VAL A 194 17.28 -18.79 33.43
C VAL A 194 18.06 -20.09 33.25
N LEU A 195 18.12 -20.62 32.05
CA LEU A 195 18.89 -21.84 31.74
C LEU A 195 20.40 -21.65 31.98
N SER A 196 20.97 -20.50 31.59
CA SER A 196 22.39 -20.23 31.87
C SER A 196 22.68 -20.07 33.34
N ARG A 197 21.79 -19.51 34.14
CA ARG A 197 21.91 -19.44 35.61
C ARG A 197 21.81 -20.81 36.27
N LEU A 198 20.91 -21.67 35.78
CA LEU A 198 20.80 -23.04 36.26
C LEU A 198 22.03 -23.85 35.91
N ALA A 199 22.55 -23.74 34.66
CA ALA A 199 23.78 -24.42 34.27
C ALA A 199 24.99 -23.97 35.12
N ALA A 200 25.10 -22.67 35.44
CA ALA A 200 26.16 -22.16 36.31
C ALA A 200 26.03 -22.65 37.76
N ALA A 201 24.81 -22.84 38.24
CA ALA A 201 24.58 -23.36 39.61
C ALA A 201 24.91 -24.86 39.76
N PHE A 202 24.86 -25.64 38.67
CA PHE A 202 25.23 -27.06 38.65
C PHE A 202 26.72 -27.32 38.29
N SER A 203 27.48 -26.27 38.00
CA SER A 203 28.92 -26.38 37.61
C SER A 203 29.87 -26.01 38.76
N LEU A 204 29.42 -25.90 39.99
CA LEU A 204 30.27 -25.72 41.15
C LEU A 204 30.71 -27.08 41.70
N PRO A 205 32.03 -27.26 41.90
CA PRO A 205 32.62 -28.52 42.32
C PRO A 205 32.23 -28.93 43.75
#